data_8c58581fa4c2bd4c71079e61b15c3393
#
_entry.id   8c58581fa4c2bd4c71079e61b15c3393
#
_cell.length_a   1.000
_cell.length_b   1.000
_cell.length_c   1.000
_cell.angle_alpha   90.00
_cell.angle_beta   90.00
_cell.angle_gamma   90.00
#
_symmetry.space_group_name_H-M   'P 1'
#
loop_
_entity.id
_entity.type
_entity.pdbx_description
1 polymer ?
#
loop_
_entity_poly.entity_id
_entity_poly.type
_entity_poly.pdbx_seq_one_letter_code
_entity_poly.pdbx_strand_id
1 'polypeptide(L)'
;MRCPCDKGDNQWRLRIPRIAGVIEKYGFDIFGVQEAVKHVADVLQAELPHYRRIGCGRAPMCDGESNYIFYDGNRFECIDYGTFWLSGTPLVSGSRYEGAGCPRTCTWGRFRDLRTGKTFTYYNTHLDHVSSRARLDGAKVLAANGLRASLDRGETVFLTGDMNETLAPRKEDSPESLKKYAPDELKALAEKNPIAFFSTLLNDTYAVSETPHAGTHETYTGYRDPPRVRIDYVYATGNVKVLSHVTVNDRIDGKFPSDHDPVAATVEIR
;
A
#
# COMPACT_ATOMS: atom_id res chain seq x y z
N MET A 1 -2.31 -9.69 -1.29
CA MET A 1 -2.81 -11.08 -1.13
C MET A 1 -3.74 -11.39 -2.29
N ARG A 2 -3.31 -12.15 -3.26
CA ARG A 2 -4.09 -12.38 -4.47
C ARG A 2 -5.34 -13.23 -4.21
N CYS A 3 -6.33 -13.07 -5.10
CA CYS A 3 -7.60 -13.78 -5.20
C CYS A 3 -7.52 -15.31 -4.95
N PRO A 4 -8.60 -15.96 -4.50
CA PRO A 4 -8.70 -17.43 -4.35
C PRO A 4 -8.47 -18.26 -5.63
N CYS A 5 -8.20 -17.61 -6.78
CA CYS A 5 -8.00 -18.27 -8.06
C CYS A 5 -6.62 -18.93 -8.26
N ASP A 6 -5.64 -18.66 -7.38
CA ASP A 6 -4.30 -19.26 -7.47
C ASP A 6 -4.32 -20.75 -7.23
N LYS A 7 -3.45 -21.50 -7.94
CA LYS A 7 -3.41 -22.96 -7.95
C LYS A 7 -2.07 -23.49 -7.43
N GLY A 8 -2.05 -24.79 -7.11
CA GLY A 8 -0.85 -25.47 -6.64
C GLY A 8 -0.31 -24.83 -5.35
N ASP A 9 1.00 -24.67 -5.27
CA ASP A 9 1.71 -24.08 -4.13
C ASP A 9 1.34 -22.62 -3.84
N ASN A 10 0.70 -21.95 -4.80
CA ASN A 10 0.30 -20.55 -4.69
C ASN A 10 -1.12 -20.36 -4.18
N GLN A 11 -1.84 -21.45 -3.84
CA GLN A 11 -3.15 -21.34 -3.21
C GLN A 11 -3.09 -20.54 -1.91
N TRP A 12 -4.06 -19.66 -1.70
CA TRP A 12 -4.08 -18.76 -0.55
C TRP A 12 -3.92 -19.48 0.82
N ARG A 13 -4.52 -20.69 0.97
CA ARG A 13 -4.38 -21.48 2.20
C ARG A 13 -2.95 -21.89 2.50
N LEU A 14 -2.15 -22.14 1.48
CA LEU A 14 -0.73 -22.47 1.62
C LEU A 14 0.15 -21.22 1.77
N ARG A 15 -0.35 -20.07 1.31
CA ARG A 15 0.39 -18.78 1.43
C ARG A 15 0.18 -18.11 2.77
N ILE A 16 -0.99 -18.27 3.42
CA ILE A 16 -1.27 -17.59 4.70
C ILE A 16 -0.20 -17.85 5.77
N PRO A 17 0.22 -19.10 6.06
CA PRO A 17 1.30 -19.33 7.02
C PRO A 17 2.62 -18.68 6.62
N ARG A 18 2.93 -18.63 5.31
CA ARG A 18 4.14 -17.96 4.81
C ARG A 18 4.07 -16.45 5.00
N ILE A 19 2.90 -15.85 4.71
CA ILE A 19 2.64 -14.43 4.92
C ILE A 19 2.75 -14.08 6.40
N ALA A 20 2.10 -14.86 7.28
CA ALA A 20 2.18 -14.68 8.72
C ALA A 20 3.63 -14.79 9.22
N GLY A 21 4.37 -15.80 8.77
CA GLY A 21 5.78 -15.97 9.12
C GLY A 21 6.68 -14.81 8.71
N VAL A 22 6.43 -14.20 7.53
CA VAL A 22 7.12 -12.98 7.12
C VAL A 22 6.76 -11.81 8.03
N ILE A 23 5.46 -11.62 8.33
CA ILE A 23 5.00 -10.52 9.20
C ILE A 23 5.61 -10.64 10.59
N GLU A 24 5.62 -11.83 11.19
CA GLU A 24 6.22 -12.07 12.49
C GLU A 24 7.74 -11.89 12.49
N LYS A 25 8.43 -12.40 11.46
CA LYS A 25 9.89 -12.29 11.32
C LYS A 25 10.36 -10.84 11.30
N TYR A 26 9.63 -9.97 10.59
CA TYR A 26 10.00 -8.55 10.47
C TYR A 26 9.35 -7.67 11.54
N GLY A 27 8.33 -8.15 12.24
CA GLY A 27 7.67 -7.44 13.33
C GLY A 27 7.03 -6.12 12.88
N PHE A 28 6.31 -6.14 11.76
CA PHE A 28 5.65 -4.93 11.23
C PHE A 28 4.61 -4.41 12.22
N ASP A 29 4.73 -3.18 12.67
CA ASP A 29 3.78 -2.59 13.62
C ASP A 29 2.40 -2.29 12.99
N ILE A 30 2.39 -1.90 11.69
CA ILE A 30 1.21 -1.61 10.88
C ILE A 30 1.50 -1.93 9.41
N PHE A 31 0.56 -2.52 8.71
CA PHE A 31 0.73 -2.85 7.29
C PHE A 31 -0.58 -2.87 6.52
N GLY A 32 -0.51 -2.52 5.23
CA GLY A 32 -1.59 -2.66 4.27
C GLY A 32 -1.53 -3.98 3.53
N VAL A 33 -2.69 -4.59 3.30
CA VAL A 33 -2.83 -5.73 2.38
C VAL A 33 -3.83 -5.39 1.28
N GLN A 34 -3.60 -5.87 0.07
CA GLN A 34 -4.48 -5.70 -1.08
C GLN A 34 -5.00 -7.07 -1.53
N GLU A 35 -6.12 -7.07 -2.29
CA GLU A 35 -6.77 -8.26 -2.87
C GLU A 35 -7.29 -9.29 -1.83
N ALA A 36 -7.38 -8.89 -0.58
CA ALA A 36 -7.83 -9.77 0.48
C ALA A 36 -9.36 -9.83 0.54
N VAL A 37 -9.95 -10.96 0.16
CA VAL A 37 -11.36 -11.22 0.48
C VAL A 37 -11.52 -11.53 1.97
N LYS A 38 -12.71 -11.21 2.52
CA LYS A 38 -12.95 -11.27 3.96
C LYS A 38 -12.50 -12.58 4.61
N HIS A 39 -12.90 -13.73 4.07
CA HIS A 39 -12.57 -15.03 4.68
C HIS A 39 -11.07 -15.35 4.67
N VAL A 40 -10.31 -14.86 3.68
CA VAL A 40 -8.85 -14.99 3.64
C VAL A 40 -8.19 -14.10 4.70
N ALA A 41 -8.71 -12.87 4.83
CA ALA A 41 -8.24 -11.95 5.87
C ALA A 41 -8.61 -12.43 7.29
N ASP A 42 -9.75 -13.13 7.47
CA ASP A 42 -10.14 -13.74 8.74
C ASP A 42 -9.13 -14.83 9.16
N VAL A 43 -8.67 -15.66 8.22
CA VAL A 43 -7.67 -16.70 8.50
C VAL A 43 -6.31 -16.06 8.81
N LEU A 44 -5.88 -15.04 8.06
CA LEU A 44 -4.65 -14.32 8.40
C LEU A 44 -4.73 -13.66 9.79
N GLN A 45 -5.89 -13.10 10.12
CA GLN A 45 -6.12 -12.52 11.45
C GLN A 45 -6.00 -13.56 12.58
N ALA A 46 -6.44 -14.79 12.34
CA ALA A 46 -6.34 -15.88 13.32
C ALA A 46 -4.87 -16.33 13.55
N GLU A 47 -4.04 -16.30 12.50
CA GLU A 47 -2.59 -16.55 12.62
C GLU A 47 -1.83 -15.42 13.34
N LEU A 48 -2.40 -14.20 13.37
CA LEU A 48 -1.79 -12.98 13.92
C LEU A 48 -2.69 -12.36 15.02
N PRO A 49 -2.85 -13.00 16.18
CA PRO A 49 -3.90 -12.64 17.15
C PRO A 49 -3.70 -11.28 17.84
N HIS A 50 -2.48 -10.74 17.87
CA HIS A 50 -2.19 -9.42 18.42
C HIS A 50 -2.46 -8.26 17.45
N TYR A 51 -2.58 -8.57 16.15
CA TYR A 51 -3.03 -7.57 15.18
C TYR A 51 -4.54 -7.42 15.19
N ARG A 52 -4.98 -6.20 14.89
CA ARG A 52 -6.36 -5.86 14.57
C ARG A 52 -6.41 -5.37 13.14
N ARG A 53 -7.60 -5.36 12.52
CA ARG A 53 -7.73 -4.84 11.17
C ARG A 53 -8.93 -3.95 11.00
N ILE A 54 -8.83 -3.03 10.04
CA ILE A 54 -9.90 -2.14 9.57
C ILE A 54 -9.99 -2.20 8.04
N GLY A 55 -11.15 -1.82 7.51
CA GLY A 55 -11.45 -1.81 6.08
C GLY A 55 -12.64 -2.66 5.70
N CYS A 56 -13.06 -2.54 4.45
CA CYS A 56 -14.15 -3.34 3.89
C CYS A 56 -13.92 -3.67 2.41
N GLY A 57 -14.72 -4.58 1.85
CA GLY A 57 -14.63 -5.01 0.46
C GLY A 57 -15.05 -3.92 -0.51
N ARG A 58 -14.47 -3.97 -1.72
CA ARG A 58 -14.68 -2.96 -2.78
C ARG A 58 -16.00 -3.09 -3.52
N ALA A 59 -16.66 -4.26 -3.47
CA ALA A 59 -17.94 -4.52 -4.10
C ALA A 59 -19.12 -3.92 -3.30
N PRO A 60 -20.34 -3.85 -3.85
CA PRO A 60 -21.51 -3.41 -3.10
C PRO A 60 -21.64 -4.12 -1.74
N MET A 61 -22.18 -3.43 -0.73
CA MET A 61 -22.32 -3.92 0.64
C MET A 61 -21.00 -4.30 1.31
N CYS A 62 -19.88 -3.71 0.88
CA CYS A 62 -18.54 -4.02 1.39
C CYS A 62 -18.11 -5.48 1.18
N ASP A 63 -18.57 -6.13 0.14
CA ASP A 63 -18.14 -7.47 -0.26
C ASP A 63 -16.90 -7.45 -1.19
N GLY A 64 -16.40 -8.63 -1.53
CA GLY A 64 -15.27 -8.79 -2.44
C GLY A 64 -13.90 -8.49 -1.82
N GLU A 65 -12.96 -8.13 -2.69
CA GLU A 65 -11.59 -7.84 -2.29
C GLU A 65 -11.47 -6.50 -1.57
N SER A 66 -10.59 -6.45 -0.58
CA SER A 66 -10.38 -5.31 0.32
C SER A 66 -8.94 -4.86 0.32
N ASN A 67 -8.75 -3.59 0.69
CA ASN A 67 -7.47 -3.00 1.07
C ASN A 67 -7.44 -2.84 2.58
N TYR A 68 -7.28 -3.95 3.32
CA TYR A 68 -7.26 -3.90 4.78
C TYR A 68 -5.98 -3.24 5.30
N ILE A 69 -6.10 -2.57 6.44
CA ILE A 69 -4.99 -2.14 7.28
C ILE A 69 -4.98 -3.03 8.51
N PHE A 70 -3.86 -3.73 8.74
CA PHE A 70 -3.57 -4.48 9.96
C PHE A 70 -2.62 -3.66 10.83
N TYR A 71 -2.85 -3.65 12.13
CA TYR A 71 -2.02 -2.92 13.09
C TYR A 71 -1.90 -3.67 14.40
N ASP A 72 -0.75 -3.59 15.06
CA ASP A 72 -0.55 -4.16 16.39
C ASP A 72 -1.44 -3.43 17.41
N GLY A 73 -2.45 -4.13 17.91
CA GLY A 73 -3.41 -3.61 18.87
C GLY A 73 -2.81 -3.33 20.26
N ASN A 74 -1.59 -3.82 20.56
CA ASN A 74 -0.86 -3.51 21.79
C ASN A 74 -0.05 -2.21 21.67
N ARG A 75 0.24 -1.80 20.43
CA ARG A 75 0.98 -0.58 20.14
C ARG A 75 0.10 0.59 19.72
N PHE A 76 -0.92 0.34 18.93
CA PHE A 76 -1.74 1.39 18.37
C PHE A 76 -3.21 1.32 18.81
N GLU A 77 -3.75 2.48 19.17
CA GLU A 77 -5.18 2.72 19.28
C GLU A 77 -5.70 3.27 17.95
N CYS A 78 -6.70 2.62 17.36
CA CYS A 78 -7.41 3.17 16.21
C CYS A 78 -8.48 4.15 16.70
N ILE A 79 -8.30 5.45 16.41
CA ILE A 79 -9.17 6.53 16.87
C ILE A 79 -10.37 6.66 15.94
N ASP A 80 -10.13 6.55 14.63
CA ASP A 80 -11.15 6.70 13.58
C ASP A 80 -10.72 5.97 12.34
N TYR A 81 -11.65 5.51 11.50
CA TYR A 81 -11.34 4.82 10.25
C TYR A 81 -12.50 4.83 9.26
N GLY A 82 -12.18 4.57 8.02
CA GLY A 82 -13.18 4.44 6.97
C GLY A 82 -12.64 3.82 5.69
N THR A 83 -13.55 3.61 4.75
CA THR A 83 -13.23 3.19 3.39
C THR A 83 -14.07 4.02 2.43
N PHE A 84 -13.44 4.49 1.34
CA PHE A 84 -14.13 5.19 0.27
C PHE A 84 -13.69 4.68 -1.10
N TRP A 85 -14.53 4.88 -2.11
CA TRP A 85 -14.32 4.38 -3.47
C TRP A 85 -13.63 5.41 -4.35
N LEU A 86 -12.69 4.95 -5.16
CA LEU A 86 -11.93 5.79 -6.09
C LEU A 86 -12.74 6.04 -7.36
N SER A 87 -13.83 6.75 -7.23
CA SER A 87 -14.80 7.04 -8.28
C SER A 87 -15.37 8.47 -8.14
N GLY A 88 -16.23 8.88 -9.08
CA GLY A 88 -16.97 10.14 -8.99
C GLY A 88 -17.98 10.21 -7.84
N THR A 89 -18.29 9.07 -7.19
CA THR A 89 -19.18 8.95 -6.03
C THR A 89 -18.50 8.17 -4.89
N PRO A 90 -17.51 8.77 -4.21
CA PRO A 90 -16.63 8.04 -3.27
C PRO A 90 -17.34 7.38 -2.09
N LEU A 91 -18.51 7.87 -1.71
CA LEU A 91 -19.30 7.35 -0.57
C LEU A 91 -20.31 6.27 -0.99
N VAL A 92 -20.40 5.96 -2.29
CA VAL A 92 -21.31 4.94 -2.82
C VAL A 92 -20.58 3.60 -2.92
N SER A 93 -20.98 2.64 -2.08
CA SER A 93 -20.40 1.30 -2.05
C SER A 93 -20.50 0.60 -3.41
N GLY A 94 -19.39 0.05 -3.89
CA GLY A 94 -19.32 -0.62 -5.19
C GLY A 94 -19.21 0.33 -6.38
N SER A 95 -19.16 1.65 -6.17
CA SER A 95 -18.99 2.60 -7.27
C SER A 95 -17.65 2.41 -7.97
N ARG A 96 -17.62 2.65 -9.29
CA ARG A 96 -16.47 2.41 -10.16
C ARG A 96 -16.22 3.61 -11.05
N TYR A 97 -14.96 3.93 -11.25
CA TYR A 97 -14.56 4.91 -12.26
C TYR A 97 -14.85 4.35 -13.67
N GLU A 98 -15.31 5.21 -14.57
CA GLU A 98 -15.57 4.82 -15.96
C GLU A 98 -14.29 4.29 -16.62
N GLY A 99 -14.38 3.12 -17.28
CA GLY A 99 -13.23 2.45 -17.91
C GLY A 99 -12.29 1.72 -16.96
N ALA A 100 -12.50 1.77 -15.64
CA ALA A 100 -11.74 0.95 -14.70
C ALA A 100 -12.09 -0.55 -14.83
N GLY A 101 -11.14 -1.44 -14.56
CA GLY A 101 -11.36 -2.88 -14.58
C GLY A 101 -12.32 -3.37 -13.48
N CYS A 102 -12.32 -2.71 -12.33
CA CYS A 102 -13.16 -3.03 -11.18
C CYS A 102 -13.31 -1.82 -10.25
N PRO A 103 -14.22 -1.82 -9.26
CA PRO A 103 -14.23 -0.85 -8.19
C PRO A 103 -12.88 -0.84 -7.46
N ARG A 104 -12.38 0.33 -7.12
CA ARG A 104 -11.16 0.51 -6.32
C ARG A 104 -11.47 1.36 -5.10
N THR A 105 -10.78 1.09 -4.00
CA THR A 105 -11.03 1.73 -2.71
C THR A 105 -9.73 2.21 -2.08
N CYS A 106 -9.88 3.15 -1.16
CA CYS A 106 -8.87 3.48 -0.18
C CYS A 106 -9.45 3.24 1.21
N THR A 107 -8.77 2.43 2.02
CA THR A 107 -9.01 2.33 3.45
C THR A 107 -8.08 3.28 4.17
N TRP A 108 -8.59 3.96 5.18
CA TRP A 108 -7.78 4.83 6.03
C TRP A 108 -8.09 4.60 7.50
N GLY A 109 -7.12 4.89 8.35
CA GLY A 109 -7.29 4.92 9.79
C GLY A 109 -6.43 5.99 10.43
N ARG A 110 -6.95 6.63 11.48
CA ARG A 110 -6.22 7.53 12.35
C ARG A 110 -5.84 6.78 13.61
N PHE A 111 -4.55 6.78 13.92
CA PHE A 111 -3.98 5.99 14.99
C PHE A 111 -3.26 6.87 16.00
N ARG A 112 -3.26 6.40 17.27
CA ARG A 112 -2.37 6.90 18.32
C ARG A 112 -1.37 5.82 18.69
N ASP A 113 -0.09 6.14 18.64
CA ASP A 113 0.97 5.28 19.19
C ASP A 113 0.93 5.38 20.73
N LEU A 114 0.59 4.27 21.38
CA LEU A 114 0.44 4.18 22.83
C LEU A 114 1.78 4.34 23.58
N ARG A 115 2.90 4.15 22.91
CA ARG A 115 4.25 4.31 23.49
C ARG A 115 4.69 5.77 23.51
N THR A 116 4.33 6.53 22.47
CA THR A 116 4.81 7.92 22.29
C THR A 116 3.72 8.96 22.46
N GLY A 117 2.45 8.57 22.41
CA GLY A 117 1.29 9.47 22.38
C GLY A 117 1.08 10.18 21.04
N LYS A 118 1.99 10.02 20.07
CA LYS A 118 1.88 10.67 18.76
C LYS A 118 0.75 10.07 17.93
N THR A 119 0.14 10.92 17.11
CA THR A 119 -0.94 10.50 16.20
C THR A 119 -0.47 10.56 14.74
N PHE A 120 -1.03 9.67 13.92
CA PHE A 120 -0.80 9.65 12.48
C PHE A 120 -2.02 9.10 11.74
N THR A 121 -2.13 9.41 10.47
CA THR A 121 -3.14 8.83 9.58
C THR A 121 -2.47 7.92 8.56
N TYR A 122 -3.01 6.71 8.40
CA TYR A 122 -2.50 5.70 7.48
C TYR A 122 -3.55 5.39 6.41
N TYR A 123 -3.14 5.48 5.16
CA TYR A 123 -3.95 5.17 3.98
C TYR A 123 -3.42 3.92 3.30
N ASN A 124 -4.31 3.02 2.86
CA ASN A 124 -3.96 1.85 2.05
C ASN A 124 -4.87 1.74 0.84
N THR A 125 -4.28 1.59 -0.34
CA THR A 125 -5.03 1.56 -1.59
C THR A 125 -4.52 0.50 -2.56
N HIS A 126 -5.29 0.26 -3.62
CA HIS A 126 -4.91 -0.54 -4.78
C HIS A 126 -5.50 0.12 -6.02
N LEU A 127 -4.67 0.76 -6.82
CA LEU A 127 -5.10 1.46 -8.02
C LEU A 127 -5.50 0.50 -9.14
N ASP A 128 -6.14 1.02 -10.18
CA ASP A 128 -6.69 0.19 -11.27
C ASP A 128 -5.59 -0.45 -12.12
N HIS A 129 -5.72 -1.73 -12.42
CA HIS A 129 -4.73 -2.49 -13.18
C HIS A 129 -4.91 -2.39 -14.71
N VAL A 130 -6.05 -1.88 -15.19
CA VAL A 130 -6.38 -1.80 -16.62
C VAL A 130 -6.14 -0.39 -17.16
N SER A 131 -6.77 0.61 -16.55
CA SER A 131 -6.85 1.97 -17.07
C SER A 131 -5.87 2.92 -16.39
N SER A 132 -4.90 3.46 -17.15
CA SER A 132 -3.98 4.51 -16.65
C SER A 132 -4.75 5.77 -16.23
N ARG A 133 -5.82 6.10 -16.95
CA ARG A 133 -6.69 7.23 -16.59
C ARG A 133 -7.38 6.99 -15.25
N ALA A 134 -7.93 5.79 -15.01
CA ALA A 134 -8.56 5.44 -13.75
C ALA A 134 -7.55 5.41 -12.58
N ARG A 135 -6.28 5.03 -12.82
CA ARG A 135 -5.22 5.13 -11.82
C ARG A 135 -4.97 6.56 -11.38
N LEU A 136 -4.78 7.46 -12.34
CA LEU A 136 -4.51 8.87 -12.04
C LEU A 136 -5.70 9.56 -11.38
N ASP A 137 -6.90 9.39 -11.93
CA ASP A 137 -8.09 10.00 -11.36
C ASP A 137 -8.44 9.40 -10.00
N GLY A 138 -8.21 8.09 -9.81
CA GLY A 138 -8.30 7.43 -8.50
C GLY A 138 -7.34 8.03 -7.47
N ALA A 139 -6.10 8.33 -7.86
CA ALA A 139 -5.13 9.02 -6.99
C ALA A 139 -5.60 10.45 -6.64
N LYS A 140 -6.18 11.18 -7.59
CA LYS A 140 -6.77 12.51 -7.36
C LYS A 140 -7.97 12.44 -6.42
N VAL A 141 -8.85 11.42 -6.59
CA VAL A 141 -9.99 11.17 -5.67
C VAL A 141 -9.49 10.85 -4.26
N LEU A 142 -8.47 10.00 -4.13
CA LEU A 142 -7.85 9.68 -2.83
C LEU A 142 -7.35 10.96 -2.15
N ALA A 143 -6.63 11.79 -2.88
CA ALA A 143 -6.12 13.04 -2.34
C ALA A 143 -7.25 13.99 -1.90
N ALA A 144 -8.27 14.14 -2.71
CA ALA A 144 -9.39 15.06 -2.45
C ALA A 144 -10.29 14.62 -1.28
N ASN A 145 -10.47 13.29 -1.08
CA ASN A 145 -11.39 12.75 -0.09
C ASN A 145 -10.73 12.34 1.25
N GLY A 146 -9.42 12.53 1.40
CA GLY A 146 -8.74 12.17 2.64
C GLY A 146 -7.38 12.86 2.79
N LEU A 147 -6.43 12.54 1.92
CA LEU A 147 -5.03 12.89 2.09
C LEU A 147 -4.80 14.40 2.25
N ARG A 148 -5.40 15.25 1.39
CA ARG A 148 -5.22 16.71 1.46
C ARG A 148 -5.70 17.28 2.79
N ALA A 149 -6.86 16.84 3.27
CA ALA A 149 -7.39 17.30 4.55
C ALA A 149 -6.47 16.93 5.73
N SER A 150 -5.84 15.75 5.70
CA SER A 150 -4.84 15.36 6.71
C SER A 150 -3.57 16.23 6.61
N LEU A 151 -3.10 16.50 5.39
CA LEU A 151 -1.94 17.36 5.16
C LEU A 151 -2.19 18.82 5.59
N ASP A 152 -3.37 19.37 5.27
CA ASP A 152 -3.76 20.73 5.64
C ASP A 152 -3.86 20.91 7.17
N ARG A 153 -4.15 19.84 7.91
CA ARG A 153 -4.11 19.83 9.39
C ARG A 153 -2.72 19.60 9.96
N GLY A 154 -1.69 19.42 9.11
CA GLY A 154 -0.32 19.13 9.53
C GLY A 154 -0.14 17.75 10.16
N GLU A 155 -1.03 16.81 9.87
CA GLU A 155 -0.93 15.44 10.39
C GLU A 155 0.27 14.70 9.79
N THR A 156 0.85 13.79 10.57
CA THR A 156 1.74 12.77 10.02
C THR A 156 0.91 11.79 9.21
N VAL A 157 1.29 11.56 7.97
CA VAL A 157 0.56 10.69 7.05
C VAL A 157 1.48 9.64 6.44
N PHE A 158 0.95 8.42 6.35
CA PHE A 158 1.50 7.33 5.55
C PHE A 158 0.50 6.92 4.48
N LEU A 159 0.98 6.62 3.29
CA LEU A 159 0.20 6.04 2.20
C LEU A 159 0.94 4.81 1.66
N THR A 160 0.25 3.68 1.65
CA THR A 160 0.77 2.42 1.11
C THR A 160 -0.16 1.85 0.05
N GLY A 161 0.36 0.99 -0.79
CA GLY A 161 -0.48 0.22 -1.71
C GLY A 161 0.23 -0.27 -2.95
N ASP A 162 -0.49 -1.14 -3.67
CA ASP A 162 -0.20 -1.49 -5.05
C ASP A 162 -0.76 -0.38 -5.97
N MET A 163 0.14 0.40 -6.55
CA MET A 163 -0.23 1.52 -7.42
C MET A 163 -0.46 1.08 -8.87
N ASN A 164 -0.12 -0.16 -9.23
CA ASN A 164 -0.19 -0.69 -10.59
C ASN A 164 0.52 0.18 -11.64
N GLU A 165 1.44 1.05 -11.19
CA GLU A 165 2.15 2.03 -12.01
C GLU A 165 3.58 2.22 -11.52
N THR A 166 4.46 2.68 -12.41
CA THR A 166 5.84 3.05 -12.15
C THR A 166 6.04 4.55 -12.35
N LEU A 167 7.05 5.14 -11.72
CA LEU A 167 7.39 6.55 -11.94
C LEU A 167 7.93 6.79 -13.36
N ALA A 168 8.79 5.91 -13.83
CA ALA A 168 9.34 5.91 -15.18
C ALA A 168 8.66 4.84 -16.05
N PRO A 169 8.78 4.92 -17.39
CA PRO A 169 8.39 3.79 -18.25
C PRO A 169 9.05 2.49 -17.78
N ARG A 170 8.31 1.39 -17.76
CA ARG A 170 8.75 0.09 -17.17
C ARG A 170 10.15 -0.38 -17.64
N LYS A 171 10.59 0.00 -18.84
CA LYS A 171 11.91 -0.32 -19.37
C LYS A 171 13.04 0.56 -18.80
N GLU A 172 12.68 1.69 -18.21
CA GLU A 172 13.58 2.70 -17.62
C GLU A 172 13.42 2.78 -16.10
N ASP A 173 12.52 1.96 -15.55
CA ASP A 173 12.28 1.93 -14.11
C ASP A 173 13.47 1.30 -13.40
N SER A 174 14.11 2.09 -12.54
CA SER A 174 15.33 1.74 -11.81
C SER A 174 15.48 2.61 -10.57
N PRO A 175 16.36 2.26 -9.64
CA PRO A 175 16.66 3.12 -8.49
C PRO A 175 17.06 4.57 -8.88
N GLU A 176 17.71 4.74 -10.03
CA GLU A 176 18.14 6.04 -10.55
C GLU A 176 16.96 6.88 -11.05
N SER A 177 15.88 6.25 -11.51
CA SER A 177 14.68 6.96 -12.00
C SER A 177 14.03 7.81 -10.90
N LEU A 178 14.17 7.43 -9.63
CA LEU A 178 13.65 8.19 -8.48
C LEU A 178 14.34 9.54 -8.28
N LYS A 179 15.58 9.67 -8.77
CA LYS A 179 16.40 10.89 -8.65
C LYS A 179 16.44 11.71 -9.95
N LYS A 180 15.80 11.23 -11.01
CA LYS A 180 15.92 11.76 -12.37
C LYS A 180 15.18 13.08 -12.57
N TYR A 181 14.10 13.32 -11.86
CA TYR A 181 13.18 14.42 -12.14
C TYR A 181 13.43 15.62 -11.25
N ALA A 182 13.63 16.79 -11.86
CA ALA A 182 13.57 18.06 -11.17
C ALA A 182 12.14 18.36 -10.69
N PRO A 183 11.93 19.26 -9.69
CA PRO A 183 10.59 19.55 -9.16
C PRO A 183 9.55 19.95 -10.21
N ASP A 184 9.94 20.75 -11.22
CA ASP A 184 9.02 21.17 -12.28
C ASP A 184 8.70 20.03 -13.27
N GLU A 185 9.66 19.15 -13.54
CA GLU A 185 9.45 17.95 -14.35
C GLU A 185 8.52 16.96 -13.63
N LEU A 186 8.71 16.79 -12.32
CA LEU A 186 7.84 15.97 -11.50
C LEU A 186 6.39 16.51 -11.49
N LYS A 187 6.22 17.84 -11.42
CA LYS A 187 4.92 18.49 -11.53
C LYS A 187 4.24 18.24 -12.88
N ALA A 188 4.99 18.37 -13.98
CA ALA A 188 4.45 18.08 -15.31
C ALA A 188 4.08 16.60 -15.49
N LEU A 189 4.87 15.69 -14.90
CA LEU A 189 4.59 14.26 -14.91
C LEU A 189 3.37 13.91 -14.04
N ALA A 190 3.15 14.61 -12.93
CA ALA A 190 2.03 14.42 -12.01
C ALA A 190 0.66 14.59 -12.68
N GLU A 191 0.57 15.31 -13.79
CA GLU A 191 -0.66 15.42 -14.59
C GLU A 191 -1.00 14.14 -15.37
N LYS A 192 -0.09 13.18 -15.45
CA LYS A 192 -0.21 11.95 -16.27
C LYS A 192 0.09 10.67 -15.49
N ASN A 193 0.75 10.77 -14.33
CA ASN A 193 1.26 9.61 -13.59
C ASN A 193 0.91 9.72 -12.11
N PRO A 194 0.22 8.72 -11.52
CA PRO A 194 -0.19 8.76 -10.11
C PRO A 194 0.99 8.70 -9.12
N ILE A 195 2.11 8.09 -9.50
CA ILE A 195 3.31 8.03 -8.65
C ILE A 195 3.93 9.42 -8.52
N ALA A 196 4.11 10.10 -9.67
CA ALA A 196 4.55 11.48 -9.68
C ALA A 196 3.57 12.39 -8.92
N PHE A 197 2.26 12.18 -9.09
CA PHE A 197 1.23 12.93 -8.36
C PHE A 197 1.38 12.78 -6.84
N PHE A 198 1.48 11.55 -6.32
CA PHE A 198 1.70 11.34 -4.89
C PHE A 198 3.04 11.91 -4.41
N SER A 199 4.08 11.85 -5.24
CA SER A 199 5.40 12.41 -4.93
C SER A 199 5.43 13.95 -4.87
N THR A 200 4.39 14.63 -5.38
CA THR A 200 4.20 16.08 -5.13
C THR A 200 3.59 16.38 -3.75
N LEU A 201 3.04 15.40 -3.07
CA LEU A 201 2.33 15.54 -1.79
C LEU A 201 3.08 14.88 -0.63
N LEU A 202 3.78 13.79 -0.89
CA LEU A 202 4.46 12.93 0.09
C LEU A 202 5.84 12.53 -0.43
N ASN A 203 6.71 12.13 0.48
CA ASN A 203 7.99 11.52 0.13
C ASN A 203 7.83 10.01 -0.08
N ASP A 204 8.37 9.50 -1.18
CA ASP A 204 8.60 8.07 -1.36
C ASP A 204 9.69 7.62 -0.38
N THR A 205 9.36 6.70 0.54
CA THR A 205 10.30 6.25 1.58
C THR A 205 11.52 5.55 1.02
N TYR A 206 11.41 4.94 -0.17
CA TYR A 206 12.56 4.40 -0.89
C TYR A 206 13.58 5.48 -1.24
N ALA A 207 13.12 6.64 -1.71
CA ALA A 207 13.98 7.72 -2.18
C ALA A 207 14.64 8.52 -1.05
N VAL A 208 14.00 8.57 0.13
CA VAL A 208 14.44 9.40 1.28
C VAL A 208 14.98 8.60 2.45
N SER A 209 15.18 7.31 2.30
CA SER A 209 15.77 6.43 3.31
C SER A 209 17.20 6.86 3.66
N GLU A 210 17.53 6.90 4.96
CA GLU A 210 18.88 7.23 5.43
C GLU A 210 19.89 6.13 5.12
N THR A 211 19.44 4.87 5.12
CA THR A 211 20.27 3.75 4.72
C THR A 211 19.99 3.35 3.28
N PRO A 212 20.97 2.78 2.57
CA PRO A 212 20.72 2.19 1.26
C PRO A 212 19.56 1.20 1.30
N HIS A 213 18.76 1.19 0.24
CA HIS A 213 17.67 0.22 0.09
C HIS A 213 18.21 -1.21 0.16
N ALA A 214 17.49 -2.09 0.87
CA ALA A 214 17.76 -3.51 0.94
C ALA A 214 16.72 -4.31 0.14
N GLY A 215 17.16 -5.39 -0.50
CA GLY A 215 16.32 -6.20 -1.38
C GLY A 215 16.31 -5.69 -2.83
N THR A 216 15.37 -6.18 -3.63
CA THR A 216 15.23 -5.78 -5.04
C THR A 216 14.52 -4.43 -5.18
N HIS A 217 14.78 -3.72 -6.27
CA HIS A 217 14.03 -2.51 -6.62
C HIS A 217 12.57 -2.86 -6.97
N GLU A 218 12.39 -3.93 -7.74
CA GLU A 218 11.09 -4.40 -8.20
C GLU A 218 10.35 -5.15 -7.10
N THR A 219 9.01 -5.08 -7.14
CA THR A 219 8.14 -5.69 -6.13
C THR A 219 7.22 -6.77 -6.69
N TYR A 220 6.81 -6.68 -7.96
CA TYR A 220 5.93 -7.67 -8.59
C TYR A 220 6.71 -8.84 -9.15
N THR A 221 6.52 -10.02 -8.58
CA THR A 221 7.14 -11.28 -9.00
C THR A 221 6.27 -12.09 -9.97
N GLY A 222 4.96 -12.09 -9.77
CA GLY A 222 4.05 -13.02 -10.44
C GLY A 222 4.42 -14.49 -10.15
N TYR A 223 4.93 -14.76 -8.94
CA TYR A 223 5.46 -16.06 -8.48
C TYR A 223 6.69 -16.52 -9.27
N ARG A 224 7.56 -15.62 -9.69
CA ARG A 224 8.82 -15.91 -10.41
C ARG A 224 9.92 -14.97 -9.94
N ASP A 225 11.15 -15.45 -9.92
CA ASP A 225 12.35 -14.65 -9.73
C ASP A 225 13.10 -14.47 -11.06
N PRO A 226 13.73 -13.31 -11.30
CA PRO A 226 13.65 -12.09 -10.48
C PRO A 226 12.28 -11.40 -10.61
N PRO A 227 11.95 -10.48 -9.67
CA PRO A 227 10.83 -9.56 -9.82
C PRO A 227 10.94 -8.72 -11.09
N ARG A 228 9.84 -8.09 -11.54
CA ARG A 228 9.77 -7.49 -12.88
C ARG A 228 9.60 -5.98 -12.90
N VAL A 229 8.94 -5.42 -11.86
CA VAL A 229 8.53 -4.02 -11.84
C VAL A 229 8.21 -3.59 -10.41
N ARG A 230 8.52 -2.34 -10.07
CA ARG A 230 8.15 -1.72 -8.81
C ARG A 230 6.79 -1.07 -8.94
N ILE A 231 5.77 -1.63 -8.29
CA ILE A 231 4.40 -1.10 -8.28
C ILE A 231 3.83 -0.95 -6.88
N ASP A 232 4.55 -1.41 -5.86
CA ASP A 232 4.18 -1.27 -4.45
C ASP A 232 5.01 -0.16 -3.81
N TYR A 233 4.35 0.72 -3.05
CA TYR A 233 4.95 1.94 -2.53
C TYR A 233 4.59 2.16 -1.06
N VAL A 234 5.52 2.79 -0.34
CA VAL A 234 5.32 3.39 0.97
C VAL A 234 5.69 4.87 0.87
N TYR A 235 4.74 5.73 1.13
CA TYR A 235 4.93 7.17 1.19
C TYR A 235 4.75 7.69 2.62
N ALA A 236 5.44 8.78 2.95
CA ALA A 236 5.34 9.44 4.24
C ALA A 236 5.42 10.97 4.09
N THR A 237 4.86 11.72 5.05
CA THR A 237 5.04 13.17 5.16
C THR A 237 6.47 13.56 5.52
N GLY A 238 6.87 14.79 5.21
CA GLY A 238 8.23 15.31 5.44
C GLY A 238 8.66 15.40 6.91
N ASN A 239 7.73 15.32 7.86
CA ASN A 239 8.03 15.27 9.29
C ASN A 239 8.36 13.85 9.79
N VAL A 240 8.40 12.87 8.90
CA VAL A 240 8.82 11.50 9.19
C VAL A 240 10.28 11.32 8.80
N LYS A 241 11.07 10.80 9.73
CA LYS A 241 12.43 10.36 9.46
C LYS A 241 12.39 8.91 9.01
N VAL A 242 12.82 8.63 7.79
CA VAL A 242 12.87 7.26 7.23
C VAL A 242 14.26 6.68 7.48
N LEU A 243 14.35 5.77 8.43
CA LEU A 243 15.62 5.14 8.83
C LEU A 243 16.09 4.11 7.82
N SER A 244 15.15 3.31 7.31
CA SER A 244 15.43 2.29 6.29
C SER A 244 14.21 2.00 5.44
N HIS A 245 14.45 1.50 4.21
CA HIS A 245 13.44 0.94 3.33
C HIS A 245 13.92 -0.42 2.81
N VAL A 246 13.02 -1.40 2.70
CA VAL A 246 13.34 -2.76 2.25
C VAL A 246 12.24 -3.32 1.36
N THR A 247 12.65 -4.05 0.32
CA THR A 247 11.79 -5.03 -0.35
C THR A 247 12.10 -6.40 0.22
N VAL A 248 11.11 -7.06 0.81
CA VAL A 248 11.26 -8.35 1.50
C VAL A 248 11.18 -9.49 0.50
N ASN A 249 12.33 -9.99 0.08
CA ASN A 249 12.44 -11.06 -0.93
C ASN A 249 12.43 -12.47 -0.32
N ASP A 250 11.82 -12.66 0.84
CA ASP A 250 11.79 -13.94 1.53
C ASP A 250 11.03 -15.01 0.74
N ARG A 251 11.61 -16.20 0.70
CA ARG A 251 10.97 -17.41 0.18
C ARG A 251 10.96 -18.43 1.31
N ILE A 252 9.76 -18.86 1.73
CA ILE A 252 9.62 -19.87 2.79
C ILE A 252 9.64 -21.25 2.15
N ASP A 253 10.64 -22.05 2.49
CA ASP A 253 10.90 -23.35 1.84
C ASP A 253 10.96 -23.25 0.31
N GLY A 254 11.58 -22.17 -0.20
CA GLY A 254 11.66 -21.89 -1.63
C GLY A 254 10.35 -21.47 -2.29
N LYS A 255 9.28 -21.19 -1.51
CA LYS A 255 7.96 -20.80 -2.01
C LYS A 255 7.65 -19.34 -1.72
N PHE A 256 6.91 -18.73 -2.63
CA PHE A 256 6.47 -17.34 -2.51
C PHE A 256 5.37 -17.16 -1.45
N PRO A 257 5.48 -16.17 -0.56
CA PRO A 257 4.35 -15.74 0.29
C PRO A 257 3.24 -15.07 -0.53
N SER A 258 3.61 -14.30 -1.56
CA SER A 258 2.71 -13.60 -2.46
C SER A 258 3.32 -13.50 -3.85
N ASP A 259 2.54 -13.09 -4.84
CA ASP A 259 3.01 -12.70 -6.17
C ASP A 259 3.61 -11.28 -6.19
N HIS A 260 3.58 -10.60 -5.05
CA HIS A 260 4.36 -9.40 -4.78
C HIS A 260 5.30 -9.64 -3.60
N ASP A 261 6.48 -9.05 -3.65
CA ASP A 261 7.39 -8.95 -2.52
C ASP A 261 6.99 -7.72 -1.69
N PRO A 262 6.74 -7.87 -0.37
CA PRO A 262 6.33 -6.76 0.46
C PRO A 262 7.39 -5.65 0.56
N VAL A 263 6.94 -4.40 0.59
CA VAL A 263 7.79 -3.24 0.87
C VAL A 263 7.55 -2.73 2.27
N ALA A 264 8.61 -2.36 2.97
CA ALA A 264 8.53 -1.85 4.33
C ALA A 264 9.50 -0.70 4.58
N ALA A 265 9.14 0.19 5.49
CA ALA A 265 9.99 1.26 5.97
C ALA A 265 10.03 1.27 7.50
N THR A 266 11.22 1.43 8.07
CA THR A 266 11.40 1.76 9.48
C THR A 266 11.45 3.26 9.62
N VAL A 267 10.61 3.81 10.47
CA VAL A 267 10.42 5.26 10.56
C VAL A 267 10.41 5.78 11.99
N GLU A 268 10.77 7.04 12.15
CA GLU A 268 10.60 7.82 13.37
C GLU A 268 9.70 9.03 13.05
N ILE A 269 8.59 9.14 13.77
CA ILE A 269 7.71 10.33 13.71
C ILE A 269 8.34 11.41 14.60
N ARG A 270 8.66 12.56 14.02
CA ARG A 270 9.27 13.71 14.73
C ARG A 270 8.24 14.55 15.47
#